data_aa647502d971a01734fa752b38c76ac9
#
_entry.id   aa647502d971a01734fa752b38c76ac9
#
_cell.length_a   1.000
_cell.length_b   1.000
_cell.length_c   1.000
_cell.angle_alpha   90.00
_cell.angle_beta   90.00
_cell.angle_gamma   90.00
#
_symmetry.space_group_name_H-M   'P 1'
#
loop_
_entity.id
_entity.type
_entity.pdbx_description
1 polymer ?
#
loop_
_entity_poly.entity_id
_entity_poly.type
_entity_poly.pdbx_seq_one_letter_code
_entity_poly.pdbx_strand_id
1 'polypeptide(L)'
;MSRPLAQAIGEIEKRLRSAGRLSLFLDFDGTLVPLGPDPSAIRLDPATRETLKRISRKGSIATTVISGRAIDDLYMRVGHVEGIVYAGNHGLQIFGRGMYFVEPTAAARSSELCRMSSALVEKLKPFMGAFVEFKGLTTAIHFRITPEENVQQIGTVVRDTIATNPECFQLKSGSKVLEIVPRTNWNKGAAVRWINRRLGDGEILSIYIGDDNTDEDAFRELPDSITVKVGDPAGTLARYQAPDPDAVHDFLLRLTDCELSRSAGH
;
A
#
# COMPACT_ATOMS: atom_id res chain seq x y z
N MET A 1 -0.82 -21.30 9.75
CA MET A 1 -1.18 -21.29 8.31
C MET A 1 -2.40 -20.39 8.13
N SER A 2 -2.38 -19.49 7.16
CA SER A 2 -3.53 -18.65 6.82
C SER A 2 -4.67 -19.51 6.26
N ARG A 3 -5.92 -19.15 6.58
CA ARG A 3 -7.11 -19.89 6.10
C ARG A 3 -7.69 -19.21 4.85
N PRO A 4 -8.25 -19.95 3.88
CA PRO A 4 -8.94 -19.34 2.75
C PRO A 4 -10.03 -18.37 3.22
N LEU A 5 -10.04 -17.15 2.68
CA LEU A 5 -11.00 -16.10 3.02
C LEU A 5 -12.44 -16.59 2.80
N ALA A 6 -12.70 -17.28 1.69
CA ALA A 6 -14.02 -17.82 1.36
C ALA A 6 -14.59 -18.77 2.43
N GLN A 7 -13.73 -19.53 3.12
CA GLN A 7 -14.14 -20.45 4.20
C GLN A 7 -14.38 -19.73 5.53
N ALA A 8 -13.87 -18.52 5.69
CA ALA A 8 -13.96 -17.73 6.91
C ALA A 8 -15.05 -16.65 6.87
N ILE A 9 -15.76 -16.51 5.75
CA ILE A 9 -16.75 -15.43 5.54
C ILE A 9 -17.77 -15.33 6.68
N GLY A 10 -18.38 -16.43 7.10
CA GLY A 10 -19.39 -16.42 8.17
C GLY A 10 -18.84 -15.95 9.53
N GLU A 11 -17.58 -16.32 9.87
CA GLU A 11 -16.90 -15.84 11.07
C GLU A 11 -16.58 -14.33 10.96
N ILE A 12 -16.09 -13.90 9.81
CA ILE A 12 -15.77 -12.50 9.55
C ILE A 12 -17.02 -11.64 9.61
N GLU A 13 -18.12 -12.07 8.98
CA GLU A 13 -19.41 -11.36 9.03
C GLU A 13 -19.96 -11.25 10.46
N LYS A 14 -19.77 -12.28 11.30
CA LYS A 14 -20.14 -12.22 12.72
C LYS A 14 -19.35 -11.13 13.45
N ARG A 15 -18.03 -11.07 13.22
CA ARG A 15 -17.16 -10.00 13.79
C ARG A 15 -17.57 -8.62 13.30
N LEU A 16 -17.86 -8.47 12.00
CA LEU A 16 -18.32 -7.22 11.41
C LEU A 16 -19.65 -6.75 12.04
N ARG A 17 -20.63 -7.65 12.17
CA ARG A 17 -21.91 -7.31 12.82
C ARG A 17 -21.77 -6.90 14.29
N SER A 18 -20.74 -7.40 14.99
CA SER A 18 -20.47 -7.01 16.38
C SER A 18 -19.68 -5.72 16.48
N ALA A 19 -19.03 -5.28 15.42
CA ALA A 19 -18.22 -4.07 15.40
C ALA A 19 -19.07 -2.83 15.19
N GLY A 20 -18.88 -1.79 16.00
CA GLY A 20 -19.53 -0.49 15.80
C GLY A 20 -18.85 0.35 14.73
N ARG A 21 -17.55 0.14 14.50
CA ARG A 21 -16.70 0.89 13.56
C ARG A 21 -15.70 -0.03 12.89
N LEU A 22 -15.41 0.25 11.64
CA LEU A 22 -14.46 -0.50 10.82
C LEU A 22 -13.43 0.42 10.18
N SER A 23 -12.15 0.08 10.27
CA SER A 23 -11.12 0.62 9.39
C SER A 23 -10.70 -0.43 8.36
N LEU A 24 -10.85 -0.08 7.10
CA LEU A 24 -10.56 -0.93 5.95
C LEU A 24 -9.32 -0.39 5.23
N PHE A 25 -8.24 -1.16 5.25
CA PHE A 25 -6.99 -0.86 4.56
C PHE A 25 -6.81 -1.79 3.39
N LEU A 26 -6.57 -1.24 2.22
CA LEU A 26 -6.45 -1.96 0.95
C LEU A 26 -5.15 -1.56 0.28
N ASP A 27 -4.25 -2.51 0.06
CA ASP A 27 -3.16 -2.29 -0.88
C ASP A 27 -3.73 -2.15 -2.31
N PHE A 28 -2.96 -1.57 -3.22
CA PHE A 28 -3.43 -1.27 -4.57
C PHE A 28 -2.96 -2.31 -5.60
N ASP A 29 -1.64 -2.39 -5.84
CA ASP A 29 -1.06 -3.25 -6.88
C ASP A 29 -1.01 -4.71 -6.40
N GLY A 30 -1.59 -5.64 -7.13
CA GLY A 30 -1.70 -7.06 -6.73
C GLY A 30 -2.88 -7.35 -5.79
N THR A 31 -3.54 -6.31 -5.26
CA THR A 31 -4.65 -6.43 -4.30
C THR A 31 -5.97 -5.91 -4.85
N LEU A 32 -6.07 -4.64 -5.19
CA LEU A 32 -7.27 -4.05 -5.84
C LEU A 32 -7.23 -4.17 -7.36
N VAL A 33 -6.04 -4.34 -7.92
CA VAL A 33 -5.79 -4.49 -9.35
C VAL A 33 -4.77 -5.60 -9.57
N PRO A 34 -4.87 -6.40 -10.64
CA PRO A 34 -3.88 -7.41 -10.94
C PRO A 34 -2.53 -6.76 -11.27
N LEU A 35 -1.44 -7.47 -10.93
CA LEU A 35 -0.11 -7.08 -11.39
C LEU A 35 -0.03 -7.22 -12.91
N GLY A 36 0.41 -6.17 -13.58
CA GLY A 36 0.54 -6.13 -15.03
C GLY A 36 1.98 -5.92 -15.50
N PRO A 37 2.25 -6.18 -16.79
CA PRO A 37 3.57 -5.97 -17.38
C PRO A 37 3.96 -4.47 -17.42
N ASP A 38 2.97 -3.60 -17.56
CA ASP A 38 3.14 -2.14 -17.57
C ASP A 38 2.43 -1.51 -16.37
N PRO A 39 3.17 -1.18 -15.28
CA PRO A 39 2.59 -0.51 -14.13
C PRO A 39 1.97 0.86 -14.45
N SER A 40 2.38 1.50 -15.55
CA SER A 40 1.85 2.81 -15.94
C SER A 40 0.43 2.74 -16.53
N ALA A 41 0.05 1.61 -17.08
CA ALA A 41 -1.28 1.38 -17.65
C ALA A 41 -2.34 0.97 -16.64
N ILE A 42 -1.92 0.52 -15.44
CA ILE A 42 -2.83 0.00 -14.41
C ILE A 42 -3.76 1.11 -13.92
N ARG A 43 -5.06 0.83 -13.86
CA ARG A 43 -6.12 1.68 -13.31
C ARG A 43 -7.11 0.82 -12.56
N LEU A 44 -7.73 1.39 -11.53
CA LEU A 44 -8.84 0.74 -10.86
C LEU A 44 -10.03 0.63 -11.82
N ASP A 45 -10.59 -0.57 -11.94
CA ASP A 45 -11.76 -0.77 -12.79
C ASP A 45 -12.99 -0.02 -12.24
N PRO A 46 -13.96 0.34 -13.12
CA PRO A 46 -15.11 1.12 -12.70
C PRO A 46 -16.02 0.41 -11.68
N ALA A 47 -16.13 -0.93 -11.70
CA ALA A 47 -16.97 -1.69 -10.78
C ALA A 47 -16.37 -1.69 -9.37
N THR A 48 -15.06 -1.95 -9.25
CA THR A 48 -14.34 -1.85 -7.96
C THR A 48 -14.38 -0.43 -7.41
N ARG A 49 -14.23 0.59 -8.27
CA ARG A 49 -14.36 2.00 -7.85
C ARG A 49 -15.76 2.30 -7.30
N GLU A 50 -16.82 1.82 -7.94
CA GLU A 50 -18.19 2.02 -7.45
C GLU A 50 -18.42 1.28 -6.13
N THR A 51 -17.86 0.08 -5.98
CA THR A 51 -17.87 -0.66 -4.72
C THR A 51 -17.22 0.14 -3.58
N LEU A 52 -16.02 0.72 -3.83
CA LEU A 52 -15.35 1.58 -2.85
C LEU A 52 -16.18 2.83 -2.50
N LYS A 53 -16.86 3.46 -3.47
CA LYS A 53 -17.78 4.58 -3.21
C LYS A 53 -18.96 4.17 -2.33
N ARG A 54 -19.54 2.99 -2.56
CA ARG A 54 -20.62 2.47 -1.72
C ARG A 54 -20.16 2.23 -0.29
N ILE A 55 -18.99 1.64 -0.11
CA ILE A 55 -18.37 1.39 1.21
C ILE A 55 -18.06 2.72 1.91
N SER A 56 -17.43 3.68 1.22
CA SER A 56 -16.99 4.95 1.82
C SER A 56 -18.15 5.84 2.30
N ARG A 57 -19.34 5.68 1.70
CA ARG A 57 -20.58 6.37 2.13
C ARG A 57 -21.14 5.85 3.46
N LYS A 58 -20.72 4.67 3.90
CA LYS A 58 -21.06 4.15 5.22
C LYS A 58 -20.21 4.88 6.27
N GLY A 59 -20.80 5.78 7.04
CA GLY A 59 -20.08 6.59 8.04
C GLY A 59 -19.31 5.77 9.09
N SER A 60 -19.73 4.52 9.32
CA SER A 60 -19.09 3.57 10.23
C SER A 60 -17.85 2.89 9.65
N ILE A 61 -17.55 3.04 8.34
CA ILE A 61 -16.39 2.44 7.67
C ILE A 61 -15.43 3.54 7.20
N ALA A 62 -14.19 3.51 7.70
CA ALA A 62 -13.12 4.34 7.20
C ALA A 62 -12.25 3.53 6.22
N THR A 63 -12.29 3.87 4.94
CA THR A 63 -11.54 3.17 3.89
C THR A 63 -10.24 3.90 3.58
N THR A 64 -9.13 3.17 3.53
CA THR A 64 -7.81 3.66 3.14
C THR A 64 -7.27 2.80 2.00
N VAL A 65 -6.77 3.43 0.93
CA VAL A 65 -5.95 2.77 -0.08
C VAL A 65 -4.49 3.14 0.19
N ILE A 66 -3.64 2.13 0.40
CA ILE A 66 -2.22 2.29 0.75
C ILE A 66 -1.35 1.59 -0.30
N SER A 67 -0.30 2.26 -0.79
CA SER A 67 0.54 1.74 -1.88
C SER A 67 1.97 2.28 -1.83
N GLY A 68 2.90 1.58 -2.47
CA GLY A 68 4.26 2.07 -2.77
C GLY A 68 4.30 3.14 -3.88
N ARG A 69 3.18 3.43 -4.54
CA ARG A 69 3.08 4.49 -5.54
C ARG A 69 3.21 5.88 -4.92
N ALA A 70 3.66 6.87 -5.71
CA ALA A 70 3.53 8.28 -5.33
C ALA A 70 2.06 8.61 -5.03
N ILE A 71 1.82 9.51 -4.09
CA ILE A 71 0.44 9.84 -3.66
C ILE A 71 -0.44 10.35 -4.82
N ASP A 72 0.11 11.19 -5.68
CA ASP A 72 -0.62 11.74 -6.83
C ASP A 72 -0.93 10.66 -7.87
N ASP A 73 0.03 9.74 -8.13
CA ASP A 73 -0.18 8.62 -9.03
C ASP A 73 -1.25 7.67 -8.49
N LEU A 74 -1.21 7.34 -7.19
CA LEU A 74 -2.23 6.53 -6.54
C LEU A 74 -3.62 7.18 -6.66
N TYR A 75 -3.72 8.48 -6.35
CA TYR A 75 -4.96 9.23 -6.47
C TYR A 75 -5.54 9.21 -7.90
N MET A 76 -4.68 9.40 -8.91
CA MET A 76 -5.09 9.37 -10.31
C MET A 76 -5.56 7.98 -10.77
N ARG A 77 -4.99 6.90 -10.23
CA ARG A 77 -5.34 5.51 -10.59
C ARG A 77 -6.61 5.02 -9.93
N VAL A 78 -6.77 5.29 -8.65
CA VAL A 78 -8.00 4.98 -7.91
C VAL A 78 -9.14 5.88 -8.39
N GLY A 79 -8.83 7.13 -8.74
CA GLY A 79 -9.79 8.19 -9.01
C GLY A 79 -10.28 8.84 -7.72
N HIS A 80 -10.94 9.99 -7.86
CA HIS A 80 -11.53 10.64 -6.70
C HIS A 80 -12.71 9.82 -6.15
N VAL A 81 -12.56 9.35 -4.92
CA VAL A 81 -13.64 8.71 -4.15
C VAL A 81 -13.76 9.47 -2.83
N GLU A 82 -14.89 10.12 -2.63
CA GLU A 82 -15.14 10.90 -1.42
C GLU A 82 -15.10 10.01 -0.16
N GLY A 83 -14.48 10.50 0.90
CA GLY A 83 -14.39 9.78 2.17
C GLY A 83 -13.29 8.71 2.25
N ILE A 84 -12.49 8.50 1.17
CA ILE A 84 -11.33 7.62 1.22
C ILE A 84 -10.09 8.38 1.68
N VAL A 85 -9.22 7.67 2.40
CA VAL A 85 -7.85 8.07 2.71
C VAL A 85 -6.91 7.42 1.69
N TYR A 86 -5.99 8.19 1.14
CA TYR A 86 -4.92 7.73 0.25
C TYR A 86 -3.60 7.76 1.00
N ALA A 87 -2.84 6.69 0.96
CA ALA A 87 -1.54 6.58 1.59
C ALA A 87 -0.50 6.13 0.55
N GLY A 88 0.30 7.07 0.05
CA GLY A 88 1.33 6.85 -0.95
C GLY A 88 2.71 6.62 -0.35
N ASN A 89 3.67 6.18 -1.18
CA ASN A 89 5.05 5.93 -0.77
C ASN A 89 5.14 5.03 0.47
N HIS A 90 4.39 3.90 0.48
CA HIS A 90 4.28 2.99 1.63
C HIS A 90 3.76 3.66 2.92
N GLY A 91 2.89 4.68 2.78
CA GLY A 91 2.33 5.43 3.89
C GLY A 91 3.18 6.61 4.38
N LEU A 92 4.32 6.92 3.74
CA LEU A 92 5.11 8.13 4.05
C LEU A 92 4.32 9.43 3.80
N GLN A 93 3.27 9.35 2.97
CA GLN A 93 2.39 10.46 2.68
C GLN A 93 0.93 10.00 2.74
N ILE A 94 0.11 10.69 3.52
CA ILE A 94 -1.30 10.35 3.76
C ILE A 94 -2.16 11.58 3.51
N PHE A 95 -3.26 11.41 2.76
CA PHE A 95 -4.19 12.47 2.42
C PHE A 95 -5.62 11.93 2.32
N GLY A 96 -6.60 12.70 2.77
CA GLY A 96 -8.03 12.42 2.64
C GLY A 96 -8.77 12.32 3.97
N ARG A 97 -10.09 12.42 3.96
CA ARG A 97 -10.97 12.37 5.15
C ARG A 97 -10.55 13.35 6.26
N GLY A 98 -10.09 14.54 5.89
CA GLY A 98 -9.58 15.54 6.85
C GLY A 98 -8.20 15.23 7.42
N MET A 99 -7.54 14.17 6.96
CA MET A 99 -6.17 13.81 7.35
C MET A 99 -5.18 14.37 6.32
N TYR A 100 -4.07 14.88 6.81
CA TYR A 100 -2.88 15.20 6.03
C TYR A 100 -1.64 14.87 6.85
N PHE A 101 -0.74 14.10 6.26
CA PHE A 101 0.52 13.72 6.90
C PHE A 101 1.60 13.52 5.84
N VAL A 102 2.79 13.99 6.15
CA VAL A 102 4.03 13.63 5.45
C VAL A 102 5.04 13.24 6.52
N GLU A 103 5.70 12.11 6.37
CA GLU A 103 6.70 11.65 7.32
C GLU A 103 7.85 12.69 7.39
N PRO A 104 8.15 13.26 8.58
CA PRO A 104 9.03 14.42 8.67
C PRO A 104 10.46 14.16 8.19
N THR A 105 11.02 12.98 8.47
CA THR A 105 12.38 12.62 8.04
C THR A 105 12.44 12.45 6.53
N ALA A 106 11.44 11.81 5.92
CA ALA A 106 11.35 11.66 4.48
C ALA A 106 11.20 13.03 3.78
N ALA A 107 10.35 13.89 4.33
CA ALA A 107 10.17 15.25 3.82
C ALA A 107 11.48 16.05 3.87
N ALA A 108 12.21 16.02 4.97
CA ALA A 108 13.48 16.71 5.13
C ALA A 108 14.56 16.24 4.14
N ARG A 109 14.47 14.97 3.68
CA ARG A 109 15.44 14.38 2.75
C ARG A 109 15.01 14.42 1.28
N SER A 110 13.81 14.90 0.96
CA SER A 110 13.26 14.90 -0.40
C SER A 110 14.16 15.64 -1.41
N SER A 111 14.72 16.80 -1.04
CA SER A 111 15.61 17.57 -1.92
C SER A 111 16.93 16.83 -2.23
N GLU A 112 17.48 16.11 -1.26
CA GLU A 112 18.68 15.29 -1.45
C GLU A 112 18.37 14.09 -2.35
N LEU A 113 17.25 13.42 -2.09
CA LEU A 113 16.79 12.30 -2.90
C LEU A 113 16.53 12.73 -4.36
N CYS A 114 15.99 13.93 -4.57
CA CYS A 114 15.79 14.51 -5.91
C CYS A 114 17.13 14.65 -6.66
N ARG A 115 18.17 15.19 -5.99
CA ARG A 115 19.53 15.28 -6.59
C ARG A 115 20.11 13.91 -6.92
N MET A 116 19.96 12.94 -6.01
CA MET A 116 20.40 11.56 -6.25
C MET A 116 19.66 10.94 -7.45
N SER A 117 18.36 11.16 -7.54
CA SER A 117 17.54 10.67 -8.66
C SER A 117 17.99 11.26 -10.00
N SER A 118 18.26 12.57 -10.03
CA SER A 118 18.79 13.24 -11.22
C SER A 118 20.15 12.68 -11.65
N ALA A 119 21.04 12.43 -10.68
CA ALA A 119 22.33 11.81 -10.96
C ALA A 119 22.19 10.35 -11.47
N LEU A 120 21.22 9.59 -10.94
CA LEU A 120 20.92 8.23 -11.40
C LEU A 120 20.34 8.23 -12.82
N VAL A 121 19.50 9.19 -13.19
CA VAL A 121 19.01 9.33 -14.57
C VAL A 121 20.19 9.42 -15.55
N GLU A 122 21.19 10.26 -15.26
CA GLU A 122 22.38 10.40 -16.10
C GLU A 122 23.24 9.13 -16.13
N LYS A 123 23.50 8.53 -14.98
CA LYS A 123 24.34 7.32 -14.88
C LYS A 123 23.71 6.09 -15.52
N LEU A 124 22.37 6.03 -15.58
CA LEU A 124 21.65 4.87 -16.12
C LEU A 124 21.27 5.02 -17.60
N LYS A 125 21.52 6.16 -18.23
CA LYS A 125 21.33 6.36 -19.68
C LYS A 125 21.94 5.27 -20.58
N PRO A 126 23.12 4.69 -20.28
CA PRO A 126 23.68 3.62 -21.12
C PRO A 126 22.90 2.29 -21.05
N PHE A 127 22.06 2.08 -20.05
CA PHE A 127 21.33 0.83 -19.82
C PHE A 127 19.95 0.90 -20.42
N MET A 128 19.81 0.40 -21.65
CA MET A 128 18.51 0.38 -22.34
C MET A 128 17.44 -0.36 -21.52
N GLY A 129 16.27 0.25 -21.38
CA GLY A 129 15.15 -0.31 -20.63
C GLY A 129 15.18 -0.02 -19.12
N ALA A 130 16.26 0.57 -18.60
CA ALA A 130 16.30 1.08 -17.25
C ALA A 130 15.76 2.52 -17.18
N PHE A 131 14.92 2.83 -16.19
CA PHE A 131 14.49 4.20 -15.96
C PHE A 131 14.32 4.49 -14.45
N VAL A 132 14.47 5.76 -14.11
CA VAL A 132 14.36 6.28 -12.74
C VAL A 132 13.03 7.02 -12.58
N GLU A 133 12.27 6.64 -11.57
CA GLU A 133 11.02 7.28 -11.18
C GLU A 133 11.21 7.96 -9.83
N PHE A 134 11.29 9.28 -9.80
CA PHE A 134 11.26 10.05 -8.56
C PHE A 134 9.83 10.24 -8.09
N LYS A 135 9.50 9.72 -6.88
CA LYS A 135 8.16 9.72 -6.28
C LYS A 135 8.00 10.78 -5.17
N GLY A 136 8.89 11.78 -5.14
CA GLY A 136 8.90 12.82 -4.12
C GLY A 136 9.58 12.40 -2.81
N LEU A 137 9.19 11.29 -2.20
CA LEU A 137 9.74 10.78 -0.94
C LEU A 137 10.52 9.47 -1.08
N THR A 138 10.38 8.78 -2.20
CA THR A 138 11.15 7.60 -2.58
C THR A 138 11.57 7.72 -4.05
N THR A 139 12.47 6.84 -4.49
CA THR A 139 12.89 6.75 -5.91
C THR A 139 12.95 5.31 -6.33
N ALA A 140 12.21 4.96 -7.37
CA ALA A 140 12.24 3.63 -7.96
C ALA A 140 13.14 3.61 -9.21
N ILE A 141 13.94 2.57 -9.33
CA ILE A 141 14.76 2.26 -10.50
C ILE A 141 14.18 0.99 -11.11
N HIS A 142 13.51 1.14 -12.24
CA HIS A 142 12.87 0.07 -12.97
C HIS A 142 13.82 -0.51 -14.02
N PHE A 143 13.90 -1.86 -14.09
CA PHE A 143 14.75 -2.57 -15.05
C PHE A 143 14.08 -3.85 -15.59
N ARG A 144 12.74 -3.87 -15.65
CA ARG A 144 11.97 -5.03 -16.10
C ARG A 144 12.26 -5.44 -17.54
N ILE A 145 12.47 -4.46 -18.40
CA ILE A 145 12.73 -4.65 -19.83
C ILE A 145 14.23 -4.47 -20.20
N THR A 146 15.09 -4.39 -19.19
CA THR A 146 16.54 -4.29 -19.37
C THR A 146 17.13 -5.69 -19.63
N PRO A 147 18.11 -5.84 -20.54
CA PRO A 147 18.87 -7.08 -20.70
C PRO A 147 19.49 -7.58 -19.39
N GLU A 148 19.42 -8.89 -19.14
CA GLU A 148 19.82 -9.48 -17.85
C GLU A 148 21.31 -9.21 -17.50
N GLU A 149 22.18 -9.15 -18.53
CA GLU A 149 23.61 -8.81 -18.37
C GLU A 149 23.87 -7.44 -17.76
N ASN A 150 22.92 -6.52 -17.87
CA ASN A 150 23.04 -5.15 -17.34
C ASN A 150 22.52 -5.02 -15.90
N VAL A 151 21.72 -5.97 -15.40
CA VAL A 151 21.04 -5.86 -14.10
C VAL A 151 22.04 -5.72 -12.96
N GLN A 152 23.14 -6.48 -12.99
CA GLN A 152 24.17 -6.40 -11.95
C GLN A 152 24.85 -5.03 -11.93
N GLN A 153 25.15 -4.46 -13.10
CA GLN A 153 25.78 -3.14 -13.22
C GLN A 153 24.85 -2.03 -12.74
N ILE A 154 23.56 -2.09 -13.10
CA ILE A 154 22.54 -1.16 -12.58
C ILE A 154 22.52 -1.22 -11.04
N GLY A 155 22.48 -2.42 -10.46
CA GLY A 155 22.52 -2.60 -9.01
C GLY A 155 23.75 -2.00 -8.36
N THR A 156 24.91 -2.07 -9.01
CA THR A 156 26.16 -1.47 -8.53
C THR A 156 26.06 0.06 -8.58
N VAL A 157 25.65 0.64 -9.70
CA VAL A 157 25.48 2.10 -9.84
C VAL A 157 24.54 2.66 -8.78
N VAL A 158 23.44 1.96 -8.49
CA VAL A 158 22.49 2.38 -7.46
C VAL A 158 23.10 2.30 -6.06
N ARG A 159 23.78 1.19 -5.72
CA ARG A 159 24.45 1.04 -4.42
C ARG A 159 25.54 2.08 -4.20
N ASP A 160 26.37 2.34 -5.19
CA ASP A 160 27.42 3.36 -5.11
C ASP A 160 26.85 4.77 -4.92
N THR A 161 25.69 5.02 -5.54
CA THR A 161 25.01 6.31 -5.36
C THR A 161 24.46 6.47 -3.93
N ILE A 162 23.88 5.42 -3.33
CA ILE A 162 23.40 5.45 -1.94
C ILE A 162 24.57 5.49 -0.94
N ALA A 163 25.71 4.87 -1.27
CA ALA A 163 26.89 4.83 -0.40
C ALA A 163 27.48 6.22 -0.10
N THR A 164 27.06 7.27 -0.81
CA THR A 164 27.41 8.65 -0.47
C THR A 164 26.68 9.18 0.76
N ASN A 165 25.52 8.59 1.12
CA ASN A 165 24.68 8.98 2.26
C ASN A 165 24.01 7.74 2.92
N PRO A 166 24.79 6.78 3.42
CA PRO A 166 24.27 5.48 3.86
C PRO A 166 23.41 5.54 5.12
N GLU A 167 23.59 6.57 5.96
CA GLU A 167 22.76 6.82 7.15
C GLU A 167 21.41 7.46 6.81
N CYS A 168 21.27 8.02 5.62
CA CYS A 168 20.08 8.76 5.22
C CYS A 168 19.11 7.89 4.43
N PHE A 169 19.64 6.96 3.64
CA PHE A 169 18.87 6.16 2.70
C PHE A 169 19.20 4.68 2.81
N GLN A 170 18.25 3.86 2.39
CA GLN A 170 18.41 2.42 2.24
C GLN A 170 17.81 1.95 0.92
N LEU A 171 18.30 0.80 0.45
CA LEU A 171 17.82 0.15 -0.75
C LEU A 171 16.85 -0.96 -0.38
N LYS A 172 15.67 -0.95 -1.02
CA LYS A 172 14.74 -2.08 -1.02
C LYS A 172 14.71 -2.71 -2.40
N SER A 173 14.53 -4.02 -2.44
CA SER A 173 14.44 -4.78 -3.69
C SER A 173 13.02 -5.29 -3.88
N GLY A 174 12.46 -5.09 -5.07
CA GLY A 174 11.19 -5.65 -5.51
C GLY A 174 11.33 -6.46 -6.80
N SER A 175 10.23 -6.84 -7.41
CA SER A 175 10.20 -7.60 -8.67
C SER A 175 10.66 -6.74 -9.85
N LYS A 176 11.94 -6.88 -10.24
CA LYS A 176 12.59 -6.08 -11.31
C LYS A 176 12.56 -4.57 -11.07
N VAL A 177 12.66 -4.18 -9.79
CA VAL A 177 12.76 -2.78 -9.33
C VAL A 177 13.66 -2.71 -8.11
N LEU A 178 14.47 -1.64 -8.03
CA LEU A 178 15.16 -1.22 -6.81
C LEU A 178 14.53 0.08 -6.33
N GLU A 179 14.31 0.22 -5.04
CA GLU A 179 13.74 1.44 -4.47
C GLU A 179 14.65 2.03 -3.42
N ILE A 180 15.03 3.30 -3.60
CA ILE A 180 15.73 4.10 -2.63
C ILE A 180 14.69 4.74 -1.72
N VAL A 181 14.74 4.41 -0.45
CA VAL A 181 13.82 4.92 0.57
C VAL A 181 14.60 5.60 1.69
N PRO A 182 14.07 6.66 2.29
CA PRO A 182 14.70 7.28 3.46
C PRO A 182 14.74 6.27 4.63
N ARG A 183 15.81 6.31 5.43
CA ARG A 183 15.88 5.54 6.68
C ARG A 183 14.99 6.20 7.72
N THR A 184 13.85 5.62 7.94
CA THR A 184 12.88 6.01 8.96
C THR A 184 12.35 4.77 9.66
N ASN A 185 11.72 4.96 10.83
CA ASN A 185 10.96 3.90 11.50
C ASN A 185 9.52 3.82 10.99
N TRP A 186 9.26 4.35 9.78
CA TRP A 186 7.94 4.40 9.17
C TRP A 186 7.79 3.36 8.07
N ASN A 187 6.67 2.68 8.07
CA ASN A 187 6.28 1.64 7.11
C ASN A 187 4.76 1.55 7.03
N LYS A 188 4.20 0.62 6.26
CA LYS A 188 2.74 0.43 6.14
C LYS A 188 2.08 0.18 7.51
N GLY A 189 2.72 -0.56 8.42
CA GLY A 189 2.21 -0.79 9.78
C GLY A 189 2.13 0.51 10.61
N ALA A 190 3.17 1.34 10.58
CA ALA A 190 3.15 2.63 11.24
C ALA A 190 2.06 3.56 10.68
N ALA A 191 1.85 3.55 9.36
CA ALA A 191 0.79 4.30 8.71
C ALA A 191 -0.60 3.84 9.17
N VAL A 192 -0.85 2.54 9.22
CA VAL A 192 -2.09 1.94 9.75
C VAL A 192 -2.35 2.38 11.18
N ARG A 193 -1.34 2.26 12.06
CA ARG A 193 -1.43 2.70 13.46
C ARG A 193 -1.75 4.19 13.58
N TRP A 194 -1.10 5.02 12.77
CA TRP A 194 -1.33 6.46 12.75
C TRP A 194 -2.75 6.82 12.30
N ILE A 195 -3.25 6.18 11.24
CA ILE A 195 -4.60 6.39 10.72
C ILE A 195 -5.64 5.95 11.77
N ASN A 196 -5.49 4.77 12.36
CA ASN A 196 -6.41 4.27 13.38
C ASN A 196 -6.51 5.23 14.57
N ARG A 197 -5.39 5.78 15.05
CA ARG A 197 -5.40 6.80 16.12
C ARG A 197 -6.13 8.08 15.71
N ARG A 198 -6.10 8.48 14.44
CA ARG A 198 -6.80 9.66 13.93
C ARG A 198 -8.29 9.44 13.71
N LEU A 199 -8.71 8.21 13.56
CA LEU A 199 -10.12 7.87 13.48
C LEU A 199 -10.84 8.01 14.84
N GLY A 200 -10.11 8.22 15.91
CA GLY A 200 -10.60 8.53 17.27
C GLY A 200 -10.52 7.35 18.23
N ASP A 201 -10.77 7.65 19.50
CA ASP A 201 -10.76 6.67 20.58
C ASP A 201 -11.98 5.74 20.49
N GLY A 202 -11.78 4.50 20.88
CA GLY A 202 -12.79 3.46 20.87
C GLY A 202 -12.36 2.21 20.08
N GLU A 203 -13.12 1.14 20.26
CA GLU A 203 -12.84 -0.12 19.59
C GLU A 203 -13.16 -0.01 18.10
N ILE A 204 -12.14 -0.18 17.27
CA ILE A 204 -12.25 -0.20 15.80
C ILE A 204 -11.77 -1.57 15.34
N LEU A 205 -12.65 -2.32 14.68
CA LEU A 205 -12.23 -3.52 13.97
C LEU A 205 -11.43 -3.10 12.73
N SER A 206 -10.22 -3.62 12.58
CA SER A 206 -9.43 -3.35 11.37
C SER A 206 -9.49 -4.54 10.40
N ILE A 207 -9.56 -4.23 9.11
CA ILE A 207 -9.31 -5.17 8.01
C ILE A 207 -8.13 -4.62 7.23
N TYR A 208 -7.15 -5.46 6.96
CA TYR A 208 -6.06 -5.14 6.04
C TYR A 208 -5.94 -6.23 4.98
N ILE A 209 -5.92 -5.84 3.70
CA ILE A 209 -5.76 -6.75 2.55
C ILE A 209 -4.55 -6.28 1.74
N GLY A 210 -3.60 -7.18 1.47
CA GLY A 210 -2.37 -6.88 0.74
C GLY A 210 -1.69 -8.12 0.16
N ASP A 211 -0.83 -7.92 -0.85
CA ASP A 211 -0.15 -9.01 -1.57
C ASP A 211 1.37 -9.04 -1.40
N ASP A 212 1.98 -7.94 -0.95
CA ASP A 212 3.45 -7.77 -0.94
C ASP A 212 4.06 -7.99 0.46
N ASN A 213 5.38 -8.12 0.50
CA ASN A 213 6.17 -8.20 1.72
C ASN A 213 6.06 -6.94 2.60
N THR A 214 5.80 -5.77 2.01
CA THR A 214 5.59 -4.53 2.75
C THR A 214 4.27 -4.53 3.55
N ASP A 215 3.31 -5.40 3.19
CA ASP A 215 2.04 -5.57 3.91
C ASP A 215 2.21 -6.39 5.20
N GLU A 216 3.27 -7.19 5.29
CA GLU A 216 3.61 -7.95 6.50
C GLU A 216 3.86 -7.02 7.70
N ASP A 217 4.33 -5.78 7.47
CA ASP A 217 4.45 -4.78 8.52
C ASP A 217 3.07 -4.37 9.06
N ALA A 218 2.07 -4.27 8.20
CA ALA A 218 0.70 -3.98 8.61
C ALA A 218 0.02 -5.19 9.26
N PHE A 219 0.26 -6.41 8.76
CA PHE A 219 -0.24 -7.63 9.39
C PHE A 219 0.30 -7.80 10.81
N ARG A 220 1.58 -7.49 11.02
CA ARG A 220 2.22 -7.52 12.35
C ARG A 220 1.63 -6.49 13.30
N GLU A 221 1.27 -5.31 12.80
CA GLU A 221 0.65 -4.25 13.60
C GLU A 221 -0.80 -4.58 14.01
N LEU A 222 -1.45 -5.50 13.29
CA LEU A 222 -2.87 -5.83 13.42
C LEU A 222 -3.11 -7.30 13.83
N PRO A 223 -2.51 -7.82 14.94
CA PRO A 223 -2.54 -9.25 15.26
C PRO A 223 -3.94 -9.80 15.53
N ASP A 224 -4.85 -8.99 16.08
CA ASP A 224 -6.22 -9.40 16.43
C ASP A 224 -7.27 -8.99 15.38
N SER A 225 -6.81 -8.45 14.26
CA SER A 225 -7.65 -7.93 13.19
C SER A 225 -7.94 -8.99 12.11
N ILE A 226 -8.64 -8.59 11.07
CA ILE A 226 -8.85 -9.39 9.86
C ILE A 226 -7.77 -9.02 8.86
N THR A 227 -6.74 -9.86 8.76
CA THR A 227 -5.62 -9.65 7.84
C THR A 227 -5.67 -10.69 6.73
N VAL A 228 -5.57 -10.24 5.47
CA VAL A 228 -5.75 -11.07 4.28
C VAL A 228 -4.55 -10.91 3.36
N LYS A 229 -3.82 -12.00 3.13
CA LYS A 229 -2.80 -12.09 2.09
C LYS A 229 -3.46 -12.41 0.76
N VAL A 230 -3.13 -11.65 -0.28
CA VAL A 230 -3.53 -11.96 -1.67
C VAL A 230 -2.41 -12.74 -2.33
N GLY A 231 -2.75 -13.80 -3.08
CA GLY A 231 -1.79 -14.68 -3.75
C GLY A 231 -1.19 -15.74 -2.83
N ASP A 232 0.13 -15.98 -2.96
CA ASP A 232 0.84 -17.03 -2.22
C ASP A 232 0.93 -16.71 -0.72
N PRO A 233 0.38 -17.56 0.17
CA PRO A 233 0.41 -17.36 1.61
C PRO A 233 1.70 -17.83 2.29
N ALA A 234 2.72 -18.27 1.55
CA ALA A 234 3.95 -18.79 2.14
C ALA A 234 4.64 -17.71 3.02
N GLY A 235 4.87 -18.04 4.28
CA GLY A 235 5.57 -17.16 5.24
C GLY A 235 4.79 -15.94 5.74
N THR A 236 3.50 -15.78 5.37
CA THR A 236 2.70 -14.61 5.78
C THR A 236 2.26 -14.67 7.24
N LEU A 237 2.17 -13.48 7.85
CA LEU A 237 1.53 -13.25 9.15
C LEU A 237 0.01 -13.06 9.03
N ALA A 238 -0.53 -12.94 7.83
CA ALA A 238 -1.96 -12.78 7.61
C ALA A 238 -2.75 -13.99 8.09
N ARG A 239 -3.91 -13.74 8.70
CA ARG A 239 -4.81 -14.80 9.22
C ARG A 239 -5.59 -15.50 8.12
N TYR A 240 -5.85 -14.79 7.02
CA TYR A 240 -6.64 -15.26 5.89
C TYR A 240 -5.89 -15.06 4.58
N GLN A 241 -6.39 -15.72 3.53
CA GLN A 241 -5.81 -15.69 2.19
C GLN A 241 -6.92 -15.54 1.16
N ALA A 242 -6.72 -14.65 0.20
CA ALA A 242 -7.48 -14.54 -1.05
C ALA A 242 -6.61 -14.99 -2.23
N PRO A 243 -7.11 -15.71 -3.22
CA PRO A 243 -6.29 -16.17 -4.34
C PRO A 243 -5.81 -15.03 -5.25
N ASP A 244 -6.63 -14.02 -5.45
CA ASP A 244 -6.44 -12.98 -6.45
C ASP A 244 -7.27 -11.71 -6.13
N PRO A 245 -7.13 -10.63 -6.91
CA PRO A 245 -7.91 -9.40 -6.77
C PRO A 245 -9.42 -9.59 -7.00
N ASP A 246 -9.85 -10.55 -7.80
CA ASP A 246 -11.27 -10.82 -8.02
C ASP A 246 -11.94 -11.32 -6.74
N ALA A 247 -11.28 -12.22 -6.01
CA ALA A 247 -11.75 -12.66 -4.69
C ALA A 247 -11.77 -11.52 -3.65
N VAL A 248 -10.88 -10.55 -3.76
CA VAL A 248 -10.92 -9.33 -2.94
C VAL A 248 -12.13 -8.49 -3.31
N HIS A 249 -12.40 -8.28 -4.60
CA HIS A 249 -13.59 -7.55 -5.05
C HIS A 249 -14.89 -8.20 -4.56
N ASP A 250 -15.00 -9.53 -4.65
CA ASP A 250 -16.17 -10.28 -4.13
C ASP A 250 -16.35 -10.06 -2.62
N PHE A 251 -15.27 -10.04 -1.87
CA PHE A 251 -15.31 -9.72 -0.44
C PHE A 251 -15.75 -8.27 -0.17
N LEU A 252 -15.26 -7.30 -0.94
CA LEU A 252 -15.66 -5.89 -0.84
C LEU A 252 -17.14 -5.70 -1.18
N LEU A 253 -17.68 -6.42 -2.15
CA LEU A 253 -19.12 -6.40 -2.45
C LEU A 253 -19.95 -6.84 -1.23
N ARG A 254 -19.55 -7.87 -0.50
CA ARG A 254 -20.24 -8.29 0.74
C ARG A 254 -20.20 -7.21 1.82
N LEU A 255 -19.11 -6.43 1.91
CA LEU A 255 -19.02 -5.31 2.84
C LEU A 255 -20.03 -4.19 2.50
N THR A 256 -20.43 -4.05 1.24
CA THR A 256 -21.47 -3.08 0.88
C THR A 256 -22.85 -3.42 1.48
N ASP A 257 -23.11 -4.70 1.71
CA ASP A 257 -24.40 -5.19 2.22
C ASP A 257 -24.35 -5.47 3.73
N CYS A 258 -23.14 -5.50 4.32
CA CYS A 258 -22.97 -5.73 5.75
C CYS A 258 -23.38 -4.49 6.57
N GLU A 259 -24.26 -4.68 7.54
CA GLU A 259 -24.57 -3.68 8.56
C GLU A 259 -23.69 -3.91 9.79
N LEU A 260 -22.95 -2.88 10.21
CA LEU A 260 -22.23 -2.86 11.49
C LEU A 260 -23.22 -2.55 12.61
N SER A 261 -22.93 -3.00 13.83
CA SER A 261 -23.75 -2.65 14.98
C SER A 261 -23.80 -1.12 15.13
N ARG A 262 -24.98 -0.57 15.42
CA ARG A 262 -25.06 0.85 15.77
C ARG A 262 -24.35 1.03 17.10
N SER A 263 -23.30 1.86 17.13
CA SER A 263 -22.75 2.32 18.41
C SER A 263 -23.91 2.93 19.19
N ALA A 264 -24.24 2.35 20.36
CA ALA A 264 -25.14 3.00 21.29
C ALA A 264 -24.49 4.34 21.64
N GLY A 265 -25.03 5.42 21.07
CA GLY A 265 -24.57 6.77 21.39
C GLY A 265 -24.78 7.00 22.89
N HIS A 266 -23.67 7.33 23.55
CA HIS A 266 -23.70 7.93 24.87
C HIS A 266 -23.44 9.43 24.68
#